data_85b16030923ca6deb04618ce66286f87
#
_entry.id   85b16030923ca6deb04618ce66286f87
#
_cell.length_a   1.000
_cell.length_b   1.000
_cell.length_c   1.000
_cell.angle_alpha   90.00
_cell.angle_beta   90.00
_cell.angle_gamma   90.00
#
_symmetry.space_group_name_H-M   'P 1'
#
loop_
_entity.id
_entity.type
_entity.pdbx_description
1 polymer ?
#
loop_
_entity_poly.entity_id
_entity_poly.type
_entity_poly.pdbx_seq_one_letter_code
_entity_poly.pdbx_strand_id
1 'polypeptide(L)'
;EYVTKTFERLESEVDPYWVCLPMATRTALSSYEMFWYPWDDRHPELWVRPMPSYSYVINMDKPFDHYRYRMHQEDLAKQFGRFYKERHGGGRTVCLLGLRADESLQRYSGFVNKKHGYKGECWISKQFKDVWCASPLYDWSNRDVWVAISRFGYEYNRLYDLYYQAGLKIDQMRVASPFNDYSKDALNLYRVIDPEIWTRLVGRVRGANFGAIYGRTKAMGYRSITLPEGHTWQSYTKFLLDTLPKRLQNNYVKKFKTSIQFWHETGGGLSEEVIRELEEHGYQIQRNGVSNYTLDKKSRVVFLGPIPDHTDDIKSTKDIPSWKRMCYCILKNDHTCRFMGFGLTRQEQKRVDLFKRKYRGIINDK
;
A
#
# COMPACT_ATOMS: atom_id res chain seq x y z
N GLU A 1 -13.74 8.16 -19.57
CA GLU A 1 -15.03 8.73 -19.94
C GLU A 1 -15.70 9.45 -18.76
N TYR A 2 -16.05 8.77 -17.64
CA TYR A 2 -16.72 9.38 -16.50
C TYR A 2 -15.98 10.62 -15.95
N VAL A 3 -14.67 10.49 -15.68
CA VAL A 3 -13.86 11.60 -15.13
C VAL A 3 -13.74 12.78 -16.09
N THR A 4 -13.56 12.51 -17.39
CA THR A 4 -13.48 13.58 -18.41
C THR A 4 -14.78 14.33 -18.53
N LYS A 5 -15.92 13.64 -18.60
CA LYS A 5 -17.25 14.26 -18.61
C LYS A 5 -17.50 15.11 -17.33
N THR A 6 -17.03 14.63 -16.18
CA THR A 6 -17.14 15.39 -14.94
C THR A 6 -16.35 16.70 -15.00
N PHE A 7 -15.12 16.66 -15.52
CA PHE A 7 -14.31 17.86 -15.71
C PHE A 7 -14.90 18.83 -16.75
N GLU A 8 -15.41 18.32 -17.87
CA GLU A 8 -16.09 19.13 -18.88
C GLU A 8 -17.28 19.89 -18.27
N ARG A 9 -18.05 19.24 -17.39
CA ARG A 9 -19.18 19.89 -16.67
C ARG A 9 -18.73 20.93 -15.65
N LEU A 10 -17.58 20.77 -15.03
CA LEU A 10 -17.03 21.62 -13.97
C LEU A 10 -15.96 22.59 -14.49
N GLU A 11 -15.80 22.74 -15.81
CA GLU A 11 -14.70 23.50 -16.42
C GLU A 11 -14.61 24.96 -15.90
N SER A 12 -15.73 25.58 -15.57
CA SER A 12 -15.76 26.94 -15.00
C SER A 12 -15.46 27.01 -13.50
N GLU A 13 -15.47 25.86 -12.81
CA GLU A 13 -15.36 25.79 -11.34
C GLU A 13 -14.03 25.20 -10.88
N VAL A 14 -13.36 24.41 -11.72
CA VAL A 14 -12.13 23.68 -11.36
C VAL A 14 -11.08 23.73 -12.46
N ASP A 15 -9.82 23.78 -12.07
CA ASP A 15 -8.67 23.61 -12.96
C ASP A 15 -8.32 22.12 -13.07
N PRO A 16 -8.62 21.45 -14.20
CA PRO A 16 -8.29 20.05 -14.35
C PRO A 16 -6.79 19.84 -14.56
N TYR A 17 -6.27 18.73 -14.03
CA TYR A 17 -4.92 18.24 -14.29
C TYR A 17 -4.97 16.74 -14.53
N TRP A 18 -4.58 16.30 -15.73
CA TRP A 18 -4.48 14.89 -16.04
C TRP A 18 -3.02 14.47 -16.12
N VAL A 19 -2.53 13.79 -15.07
CA VAL A 19 -1.13 13.40 -14.95
C VAL A 19 -0.91 12.05 -15.64
N CYS A 20 -0.30 12.09 -16.82
CA CYS A 20 0.06 10.94 -17.65
C CYS A 20 1.57 10.70 -17.64
N LEU A 21 2.14 10.47 -16.46
CA LEU A 21 3.57 10.28 -16.23
C LEU A 21 3.87 8.86 -15.76
N PRO A 22 4.99 8.26 -16.18
CA PRO A 22 5.44 6.98 -15.61
C PRO A 22 5.77 7.12 -14.12
N MET A 23 5.11 6.31 -13.31
CA MET A 23 5.32 6.25 -11.87
C MET A 23 5.47 4.81 -11.40
N ALA A 24 6.34 4.56 -10.44
CA ALA A 24 6.52 3.23 -9.87
C ALA A 24 5.34 2.89 -8.95
N THR A 25 4.40 2.12 -9.47
CA THR A 25 3.22 1.64 -8.76
C THR A 25 3.43 0.19 -8.36
N ARG A 26 3.18 -0.14 -7.10
CA ARG A 26 3.40 -1.51 -6.58
C ARG A 26 2.45 -2.50 -7.21
N THR A 27 2.95 -3.71 -7.50
CA THR A 27 2.12 -4.84 -7.91
C THR A 27 2.23 -6.00 -6.91
N ALA A 28 1.13 -6.69 -6.67
CA ALA A 28 1.07 -7.91 -5.88
C ALA A 28 0.84 -9.16 -6.74
N LEU A 29 0.73 -8.99 -8.05
CA LEU A 29 0.42 -10.08 -8.98
C LEU A 29 1.64 -10.77 -9.56
N SER A 30 2.80 -10.17 -9.46
CA SER A 30 4.02 -10.68 -10.08
C SER A 30 5.02 -11.22 -9.06
N SER A 31 5.52 -12.43 -9.29
CA SER A 31 6.69 -12.97 -8.60
C SER A 31 8.02 -12.51 -9.23
N TYR A 32 7.97 -11.68 -10.27
CA TYR A 32 9.14 -11.22 -11.02
C TYR A 32 9.37 -9.73 -10.91
N GLU A 33 8.30 -8.94 -10.71
CA GLU A 33 8.29 -7.48 -10.74
C GLU A 33 7.67 -6.92 -9.47
N MET A 34 8.34 -5.96 -8.85
CA MET A 34 7.83 -5.27 -7.66
C MET A 34 6.93 -4.08 -8.03
N PHE A 35 7.15 -3.52 -9.23
CA PHE A 35 6.48 -2.33 -9.71
C PHE A 35 6.05 -2.50 -11.15
N TRP A 36 4.95 -1.85 -11.48
CA TRP A 36 4.52 -1.58 -12.84
C TRP A 36 4.45 -0.06 -13.05
N TYR A 37 4.42 0.38 -14.29
CA TYR A 37 4.48 1.79 -14.62
C TYR A 37 3.28 2.18 -15.51
N PRO A 38 2.26 2.91 -14.97
CA PRO A 38 1.30 3.56 -15.84
C PRO A 38 2.00 4.55 -16.74
N TRP A 39 1.54 4.67 -17.96
CA TRP A 39 2.14 5.55 -18.97
C TRP A 39 3.64 5.32 -19.17
N ASP A 40 4.08 4.05 -19.15
CA ASP A 40 5.47 3.69 -19.42
C ASP A 40 5.86 4.13 -20.84
N ASP A 41 6.71 5.14 -20.94
CA ASP A 41 7.19 5.71 -22.21
C ASP A 41 8.06 4.74 -23.01
N ARG A 42 8.56 3.68 -22.40
CA ARG A 42 9.31 2.62 -23.10
C ARG A 42 8.41 1.60 -23.77
N HIS A 43 7.12 1.56 -23.42
CA HIS A 43 6.14 0.60 -23.89
C HIS A 43 4.78 1.28 -24.15
N PRO A 44 4.73 2.29 -25.07
CA PRO A 44 3.47 2.98 -25.36
C PRO A 44 2.42 2.06 -25.97
N GLU A 45 2.83 0.99 -26.65
CA GLU A 45 1.96 -0.05 -27.21
C GLU A 45 1.13 -0.79 -26.14
N LEU A 46 1.60 -0.78 -24.89
CA LEU A 46 0.90 -1.40 -23.76
C LEU A 46 0.01 -0.41 -22.99
N TRP A 47 -0.10 0.84 -23.39
CA TRP A 47 -1.03 1.77 -22.77
C TRP A 47 -2.47 1.34 -22.99
N VAL A 48 -3.30 1.41 -21.93
CA VAL A 48 -4.72 1.04 -22.02
C VAL A 48 -5.52 2.00 -22.91
N ARG A 49 -4.97 3.17 -23.17
CA ARG A 49 -5.54 4.19 -24.07
C ARG A 49 -4.43 5.01 -24.70
N PRO A 50 -4.68 5.65 -25.84
CA PRO A 50 -3.76 6.64 -26.40
C PRO A 50 -3.58 7.82 -25.46
N MET A 51 -2.47 8.56 -25.58
CA MET A 51 -2.22 9.80 -24.85
C MET A 51 -3.36 10.78 -25.10
N PRO A 52 -4.01 11.30 -24.05
CA PRO A 52 -5.05 12.31 -24.23
C PRO A 52 -4.47 13.62 -24.78
N SER A 53 -5.25 14.33 -25.60
CA SER A 53 -4.84 15.56 -26.28
C SER A 53 -5.38 16.85 -25.63
N TYR A 54 -5.79 16.80 -24.36
CA TYR A 54 -6.29 18.00 -23.66
C TYR A 54 -5.15 18.92 -23.22
N SER A 55 -5.41 20.22 -23.17
CA SER A 55 -4.43 21.25 -22.76
C SER A 55 -3.93 21.10 -21.32
N TYR A 56 -4.72 20.45 -20.47
CA TYR A 56 -4.42 20.19 -19.07
C TYR A 56 -3.69 18.85 -18.81
N VAL A 57 -3.27 18.16 -19.86
CA VAL A 57 -2.48 16.92 -19.73
C VAL A 57 -1.05 17.25 -19.37
N ILE A 58 -0.56 16.60 -18.32
CA ILE A 58 0.84 16.60 -17.90
C ILE A 58 1.43 15.25 -18.29
N ASN A 59 2.40 15.27 -19.21
CA ASN A 59 3.06 14.08 -19.75
C ASN A 59 4.59 14.24 -19.75
N MET A 60 5.29 13.31 -20.39
CA MET A 60 6.76 13.36 -20.45
C MET A 60 7.33 14.56 -21.24
N ASP A 61 6.56 15.14 -22.17
CA ASP A 61 6.98 16.35 -22.91
C ASP A 61 6.88 17.60 -22.03
N LYS A 62 5.92 17.62 -21.12
CA LYS A 62 5.68 18.74 -20.20
C LYS A 62 5.40 18.19 -18.78
N PRO A 63 6.44 17.63 -18.11
CA PRO A 63 6.27 17.18 -16.75
C PRO A 63 6.12 18.38 -15.80
N PHE A 64 5.42 18.19 -14.69
CA PHE A 64 5.34 19.23 -13.67
C PHE A 64 6.66 19.37 -12.88
N ASP A 65 6.93 20.54 -12.36
CA ASP A 65 8.06 20.79 -11.49
C ASP A 65 8.07 19.82 -10.30
N HIS A 66 9.26 19.36 -9.90
CA HIS A 66 9.47 18.33 -8.87
C HIS A 66 9.14 16.89 -9.29
N TYR A 67 8.63 16.63 -10.51
CA TYR A 67 8.56 15.28 -11.03
C TYR A 67 9.97 14.70 -11.19
N ARG A 68 10.14 13.46 -10.84
CA ARG A 68 11.36 12.67 -11.08
C ARG A 68 10.95 11.39 -11.80
N TYR A 69 11.63 11.13 -12.90
CA TYR A 69 11.34 9.97 -13.75
C TYR A 69 11.14 8.70 -12.92
N ARG A 70 10.00 8.05 -13.10
CA ARG A 70 9.62 6.82 -12.41
C ARG A 70 9.65 6.91 -10.88
N MET A 71 9.40 8.09 -10.32
CA MET A 71 9.23 8.22 -8.88
C MET A 71 8.09 7.35 -8.35
N HIS A 72 8.11 7.03 -7.07
CA HIS A 72 7.01 6.26 -6.47
C HIS A 72 5.69 7.02 -6.50
N GLN A 73 4.58 6.31 -6.70
CA GLN A 73 3.23 6.89 -6.72
C GLN A 73 2.93 7.71 -5.47
N GLU A 74 3.39 7.24 -4.30
CA GLU A 74 3.20 7.94 -3.03
C GLU A 74 3.97 9.28 -2.96
N ASP A 75 5.12 9.36 -3.63
CA ASP A 75 5.90 10.59 -3.74
C ASP A 75 5.29 11.55 -4.77
N LEU A 76 4.74 11.02 -5.87
CA LEU A 76 4.12 11.82 -6.93
C LEU A 76 2.99 12.70 -6.37
N ALA A 77 2.07 12.13 -5.60
CA ALA A 77 0.97 12.89 -5.01
C ALA A 77 1.46 14.03 -4.10
N LYS A 78 2.55 13.80 -3.34
CA LYS A 78 3.16 14.84 -2.48
C LYS A 78 3.82 15.94 -3.31
N GLN A 79 4.57 15.57 -4.34
CA GLN A 79 5.26 16.55 -5.18
C GLN A 79 4.29 17.33 -6.07
N PHE A 80 3.21 16.70 -6.51
CA PHE A 80 2.14 17.39 -7.20
C PHE A 80 1.45 18.44 -6.30
N GLY A 81 1.17 18.11 -5.04
CA GLY A 81 0.63 19.06 -4.07
C GLY A 81 1.57 20.26 -3.84
N ARG A 82 2.90 20.03 -3.88
CA ARG A 82 3.89 21.10 -3.81
C ARG A 82 3.88 21.97 -5.08
N PHE A 83 3.90 21.35 -6.24
CA PHE A 83 3.78 22.04 -7.53
C PHE A 83 2.53 22.92 -7.59
N TYR A 84 1.38 22.36 -7.22
CA TYR A 84 0.10 23.08 -7.21
C TYR A 84 0.16 24.30 -6.29
N LYS A 85 0.67 24.14 -5.07
CA LYS A 85 0.85 25.22 -4.11
C LYS A 85 1.72 26.36 -4.68
N GLU A 86 2.88 26.03 -5.27
CA GLU A 86 3.81 27.01 -5.82
C GLU A 86 3.20 27.76 -7.01
N ARG A 87 2.44 27.07 -7.86
CA ARG A 87 1.76 27.64 -9.03
C ARG A 87 0.63 28.62 -8.64
N HIS A 88 -0.03 28.40 -7.51
CA HIS A 88 -1.19 29.19 -7.05
C HIS A 88 -0.84 30.14 -5.88
N GLY A 89 0.33 30.74 -5.89
CA GLY A 89 0.72 31.83 -4.98
C GLY A 89 1.20 31.42 -3.59
N GLY A 90 1.50 30.12 -3.36
CA GLY A 90 2.21 29.67 -2.16
C GLY A 90 1.39 29.56 -0.86
N GLY A 91 0.10 29.77 -0.91
CA GLY A 91 -0.82 29.68 0.25
C GLY A 91 -0.95 28.28 0.84
N ARG A 92 -1.92 28.11 1.74
CA ARG A 92 -2.28 26.78 2.27
C ARG A 92 -3.00 25.98 1.21
N THR A 93 -2.54 24.74 0.99
CA THR A 93 -3.14 23.82 0.03
C THR A 93 -3.74 22.62 0.77
N VAL A 94 -4.95 22.23 0.41
CA VAL A 94 -5.63 21.05 0.95
C VAL A 94 -5.95 20.10 -0.19
N CYS A 95 -5.48 18.86 -0.07
CA CYS A 95 -5.86 17.77 -0.96
C CYS A 95 -7.08 17.05 -0.37
N LEU A 96 -8.21 17.10 -1.04
CA LEU A 96 -9.42 16.38 -0.64
C LEU A 96 -9.33 14.94 -1.15
N LEU A 97 -9.55 13.96 -0.26
CA LEU A 97 -9.49 12.54 -0.54
C LEU A 97 -10.80 11.88 -0.13
N GLY A 98 -11.37 11.08 -1.01
CA GLY A 98 -12.56 10.27 -0.72
C GLY A 98 -12.27 9.01 0.08
N LEU A 99 -11.32 9.06 1.05
CA LEU A 99 -10.96 7.92 1.87
C LEU A 99 -11.96 7.75 3.02
N ARG A 100 -12.35 6.49 3.27
CA ARG A 100 -13.29 6.13 4.34
C ARG A 100 -12.69 5.09 5.30
N ALA A 101 -13.05 5.17 6.57
CA ALA A 101 -12.63 4.20 7.59
C ALA A 101 -13.17 2.79 7.31
N ASP A 102 -14.36 2.71 6.71
CA ASP A 102 -15.06 1.48 6.34
C ASP A 102 -14.32 0.63 5.26
N GLU A 103 -13.40 1.24 4.49
CA GLU A 103 -12.72 0.54 3.40
C GLU A 103 -11.78 -0.58 3.86
N SER A 104 -11.14 -0.45 5.01
CA SER A 104 -10.24 -1.46 5.56
C SER A 104 -9.78 -1.12 6.98
N LEU A 105 -9.34 -2.14 7.73
CA LEU A 105 -8.70 -1.93 9.05
C LEU A 105 -7.50 -0.99 8.98
N GLN A 106 -6.75 -0.99 7.88
CA GLN A 106 -5.62 -0.08 7.70
C GLN A 106 -6.09 1.38 7.58
N ARG A 107 -7.21 1.63 6.87
CA ARG A 107 -7.81 2.97 6.76
C ARG A 107 -8.35 3.41 8.11
N TYR A 108 -9.12 2.56 8.77
CA TYR A 108 -9.63 2.81 10.12
C TYR A 108 -8.49 3.17 11.10
N SER A 109 -7.47 2.33 11.19
CA SER A 109 -6.29 2.60 12.05
C SER A 109 -5.59 3.90 11.67
N GLY A 110 -5.56 4.24 10.38
CA GLY A 110 -4.99 5.50 9.89
C GLY A 110 -5.74 6.73 10.42
N PHE A 111 -7.04 6.65 10.66
CA PHE A 111 -7.83 7.75 11.24
C PHE A 111 -7.73 7.75 12.78
N VAL A 112 -7.94 6.62 13.42
CA VAL A 112 -7.96 6.51 14.90
C VAL A 112 -6.61 6.83 15.53
N ASN A 113 -5.51 6.44 14.89
CA ASN A 113 -4.15 6.63 15.43
C ASN A 113 -3.54 8.01 15.12
N LYS A 114 -4.25 8.90 14.45
CA LYS A 114 -3.77 10.26 14.18
C LYS A 114 -3.87 11.15 15.42
N LYS A 115 -2.87 11.08 16.29
CA LYS A 115 -2.74 12.00 17.44
C LYS A 115 -2.53 13.47 17.08
N HIS A 116 -2.27 13.78 15.80
CA HIS A 116 -1.86 15.12 15.34
C HIS A 116 -2.70 15.57 14.12
N GLY A 117 -4.00 15.36 14.17
CA GLY A 117 -4.93 15.97 13.24
C GLY A 117 -4.93 17.50 13.38
N TYR A 118 -5.34 18.22 12.35
CA TYR A 118 -5.52 19.66 12.42
C TYR A 118 -6.63 19.98 13.44
N LYS A 119 -6.30 20.73 14.50
CA LYS A 119 -7.24 21.08 15.59
C LYS A 119 -7.95 19.87 16.23
N GLY A 120 -7.28 18.71 16.29
CA GLY A 120 -7.87 17.49 16.86
C GLY A 120 -8.66 16.63 15.87
N GLU A 121 -8.90 17.11 14.66
CA GLU A 121 -9.66 16.38 13.64
C GLU A 121 -8.86 15.21 13.05
N CYS A 122 -9.31 13.98 13.28
CA CYS A 122 -8.60 12.75 12.86
C CYS A 122 -8.56 12.57 11.33
N TRP A 123 -9.47 13.19 10.60
CA TRP A 123 -9.60 13.09 9.14
C TRP A 123 -8.76 14.11 8.36
N ILE A 124 -8.05 15.03 9.05
CA ILE A 124 -7.13 15.99 8.44
C ILE A 124 -5.70 15.67 8.87
N SER A 125 -4.79 15.54 7.92
CA SER A 125 -3.37 15.25 8.18
C SER A 125 -2.44 16.15 7.38
N LYS A 126 -1.34 16.56 8.03
CA LYS A 126 -0.32 17.36 7.37
C LYS A 126 0.59 16.46 6.54
N GLN A 127 0.76 16.77 5.26
CA GLN A 127 1.69 16.06 4.37
C GLN A 127 3.09 16.67 4.42
N PHE A 128 3.17 17.99 4.29
CA PHE A 128 4.39 18.79 4.49
C PHE A 128 4.01 20.25 4.71
N LYS A 129 4.99 21.16 4.71
CA LYS A 129 4.74 22.57 5.01
C LYS A 129 3.62 23.16 4.14
N ASP A 130 2.52 23.59 4.79
CA ASP A 130 1.34 24.21 4.19
C ASP A 130 0.57 23.35 3.17
N VAL A 131 0.83 22.05 3.10
CA VAL A 131 0.05 21.07 2.32
C VAL A 131 -0.55 20.04 3.24
N TRP A 132 -1.86 19.91 3.16
CA TRP A 132 -2.69 19.07 4.01
C TRP A 132 -3.46 18.05 3.16
N CYS A 133 -3.84 16.93 3.75
CA CYS A 133 -4.84 16.03 3.20
C CYS A 133 -6.04 15.99 4.13
N ALA A 134 -7.23 16.12 3.57
CA ALA A 134 -8.48 16.00 4.29
C ALA A 134 -9.35 14.91 3.65
N SER A 135 -9.99 14.11 4.48
CA SER A 135 -10.88 13.01 4.06
C SER A 135 -12.29 13.29 4.63
N PRO A 136 -13.07 14.19 4.02
CA PRO A 136 -14.36 14.63 4.56
C PRO A 136 -15.41 13.51 4.65
N LEU A 137 -15.21 12.40 3.91
CA LEU A 137 -16.10 11.23 3.92
C LEU A 137 -15.58 10.11 4.83
N TYR A 138 -14.67 10.41 5.78
CA TYR A 138 -13.95 9.38 6.55
C TYR A 138 -14.86 8.45 7.36
N ASP A 139 -16.01 8.94 7.82
CA ASP A 139 -17.00 8.25 8.62
C ASP A 139 -18.14 7.62 7.81
N TRP A 140 -18.17 7.84 6.49
CA TRP A 140 -19.18 7.26 5.62
C TRP A 140 -18.99 5.76 5.43
N SER A 141 -20.08 5.01 5.52
CA SER A 141 -20.13 3.63 5.07
C SER A 141 -20.23 3.51 3.54
N ASN A 142 -20.00 2.33 3.02
CA ASN A 142 -20.24 2.06 1.60
C ASN A 142 -21.71 2.30 1.20
N ARG A 143 -22.63 2.00 2.11
CA ARG A 143 -24.07 2.25 1.92
C ARG A 143 -24.38 3.74 1.80
N ASP A 144 -23.76 4.58 2.62
CA ASP A 144 -23.99 6.03 2.59
C ASP A 144 -23.62 6.64 1.24
N VAL A 145 -22.52 6.17 0.62
CA VAL A 145 -22.13 6.60 -0.72
C VAL A 145 -23.22 6.28 -1.75
N TRP A 146 -23.76 5.05 -1.75
CA TRP A 146 -24.81 4.66 -2.69
C TRP A 146 -26.16 5.37 -2.41
N VAL A 147 -26.48 5.60 -1.14
CA VAL A 147 -27.66 6.39 -0.76
C VAL A 147 -27.51 7.83 -1.26
N ALA A 148 -26.35 8.44 -1.10
CA ALA A 148 -26.10 9.79 -1.60
C ALA A 148 -26.21 9.87 -3.14
N ILE A 149 -25.60 8.91 -3.86
CA ILE A 149 -25.71 8.83 -5.32
C ILE A 149 -27.17 8.74 -5.75
N SER A 150 -27.95 7.86 -5.13
CA SER A 150 -29.37 7.69 -5.45
C SER A 150 -30.21 8.92 -5.10
N ARG A 151 -29.99 9.51 -3.90
CA ARG A 151 -30.78 10.62 -3.38
C ARG A 151 -30.54 11.92 -4.14
N PHE A 152 -29.29 12.17 -4.52
CA PHE A 152 -28.89 13.44 -5.15
C PHE A 152 -28.70 13.32 -6.67
N GLY A 153 -28.91 12.14 -7.25
CA GLY A 153 -28.74 11.91 -8.69
C GLY A 153 -27.31 12.07 -9.17
N TYR A 154 -26.32 11.80 -8.33
CA TYR A 154 -24.92 11.91 -8.73
C TYR A 154 -24.57 10.86 -9.79
N GLU A 155 -23.82 11.29 -10.79
CA GLU A 155 -23.22 10.37 -11.73
C GLU A 155 -22.14 9.50 -11.07
N TYR A 156 -22.00 8.27 -11.54
CA TYR A 156 -20.97 7.35 -11.05
C TYR A 156 -20.38 6.51 -12.21
N ASN A 157 -19.25 5.86 -11.96
CA ASN A 157 -18.60 5.02 -12.95
C ASN A 157 -19.41 3.75 -13.22
N ARG A 158 -19.89 3.59 -14.47
CA ARG A 158 -20.71 2.46 -14.92
C ARG A 158 -20.01 1.08 -14.80
N LEU A 159 -18.71 1.07 -14.55
CA LEU A 159 -17.99 -0.17 -14.24
C LEU A 159 -18.56 -0.87 -12.97
N TYR A 160 -19.14 -0.11 -12.05
CA TYR A 160 -19.81 -0.69 -10.88
C TYR A 160 -21.03 -1.54 -11.26
N ASP A 161 -21.80 -1.12 -12.28
CA ASP A 161 -22.92 -1.89 -12.79
C ASP A 161 -22.47 -3.23 -13.39
N LEU A 162 -21.37 -3.19 -14.15
CA LEU A 162 -20.77 -4.41 -14.72
C LEU A 162 -20.24 -5.36 -13.66
N TYR A 163 -19.63 -4.82 -12.59
CA TYR A 163 -19.19 -5.63 -11.46
C TYR A 163 -20.37 -6.27 -10.72
N TYR A 164 -21.45 -5.53 -10.53
CA TYR A 164 -22.67 -6.05 -9.90
C TYR A 164 -23.28 -7.17 -10.74
N GLN A 165 -23.46 -6.97 -12.06
CA GLN A 165 -23.96 -7.97 -12.99
C GLN A 165 -23.05 -9.21 -13.05
N ALA A 166 -21.74 -9.04 -12.86
CA ALA A 166 -20.80 -10.15 -12.77
C ALA A 166 -20.82 -10.88 -11.40
N GLY A 167 -21.71 -10.48 -10.48
CA GLY A 167 -21.92 -11.14 -9.19
C GLY A 167 -20.92 -10.73 -8.09
N LEU A 168 -20.20 -9.62 -8.23
CA LEU A 168 -19.37 -9.11 -7.16
C LEU A 168 -20.24 -8.50 -6.04
N LYS A 169 -19.82 -8.75 -4.81
CA LYS A 169 -20.40 -8.06 -3.65
C LYS A 169 -19.94 -6.60 -3.62
N ILE A 170 -20.73 -5.72 -2.99
CA ILE A 170 -20.45 -4.29 -2.92
C ILE A 170 -19.06 -3.98 -2.36
N ASP A 171 -18.62 -4.72 -1.34
CA ASP A 171 -17.30 -4.58 -0.73
C ASP A 171 -16.13 -5.04 -1.64
N GLN A 172 -16.43 -5.82 -2.68
CA GLN A 172 -15.47 -6.29 -3.68
C GLN A 172 -15.39 -5.39 -4.91
N MET A 173 -16.38 -4.51 -5.11
CA MET A 173 -16.45 -3.60 -6.25
C MET A 173 -15.51 -2.42 -6.05
N ARG A 174 -14.25 -2.56 -6.48
CA ARG A 174 -13.23 -1.53 -6.36
C ARG A 174 -12.67 -1.15 -7.70
N VAL A 175 -12.91 0.09 -8.11
CA VAL A 175 -12.28 0.69 -9.28
C VAL A 175 -10.91 1.21 -8.85
N ALA A 176 -9.89 0.36 -8.95
CA ALA A 176 -8.52 0.67 -8.59
C ALA A 176 -7.56 0.06 -9.60
N SER A 177 -6.24 0.30 -9.41
CA SER A 177 -5.23 -0.37 -10.23
C SER A 177 -5.43 -1.88 -10.23
N PRO A 178 -5.57 -2.53 -11.41
CA PRO A 178 -5.86 -3.97 -11.51
C PRO A 178 -4.74 -4.86 -10.96
N PHE A 179 -3.56 -4.29 -10.68
CA PHE A 179 -2.37 -5.03 -10.26
C PHE A 179 -2.12 -5.00 -8.76
N ASN A 180 -2.96 -4.33 -7.98
CA ASN A 180 -2.82 -4.31 -6.52
C ASN A 180 -3.59 -5.47 -5.85
N ASP A 181 -3.29 -5.73 -4.57
CA ASP A 181 -3.92 -6.80 -3.79
C ASP A 181 -5.45 -6.73 -3.73
N TYR A 182 -5.99 -5.50 -3.74
CA TYR A 182 -7.42 -5.26 -3.56
C TYR A 182 -8.23 -5.43 -4.84
N SER A 183 -7.59 -5.38 -6.00
CA SER A 183 -8.26 -5.41 -7.32
C SER A 183 -8.04 -6.72 -8.08
N LYS A 184 -7.20 -7.62 -7.57
CA LYS A 184 -6.91 -8.89 -8.22
C LYS A 184 -8.15 -9.76 -8.43
N ASP A 185 -9.14 -9.63 -7.56
CA ASP A 185 -10.41 -10.34 -7.68
C ASP A 185 -11.24 -9.90 -8.87
N ALA A 186 -11.13 -8.61 -9.23
CA ALA A 186 -11.79 -8.03 -10.39
C ALA A 186 -10.95 -8.16 -11.67
N LEU A 187 -9.65 -8.46 -11.57
CA LEU A 187 -8.76 -8.50 -12.73
C LEU A 187 -9.24 -9.46 -13.82
N ASN A 188 -9.72 -10.64 -13.44
CA ASN A 188 -10.22 -11.63 -14.41
C ASN A 188 -11.49 -11.17 -15.13
N LEU A 189 -12.26 -10.25 -14.56
CA LEU A 189 -13.47 -9.72 -15.19
C LEU A 189 -13.15 -8.85 -16.40
N TYR A 190 -12.00 -8.18 -16.43
CA TYR A 190 -11.57 -7.42 -17.61
C TYR A 190 -11.46 -8.29 -18.85
N ARG A 191 -11.15 -9.57 -18.69
CA ARG A 191 -11.13 -10.53 -19.81
C ARG A 191 -12.50 -10.67 -20.51
N VAL A 192 -13.58 -10.50 -19.76
CA VAL A 192 -14.96 -10.60 -20.28
C VAL A 192 -15.50 -9.23 -20.65
N ILE A 193 -15.21 -8.22 -19.83
CA ILE A 193 -15.71 -6.85 -20.01
C ILE A 193 -15.03 -6.17 -21.21
N ASP A 194 -13.71 -6.33 -21.33
CA ASP A 194 -12.90 -5.69 -22.37
C ASP A 194 -11.65 -6.54 -22.67
N PRO A 195 -11.75 -7.49 -23.62
CA PRO A 195 -10.65 -8.38 -23.99
C PRO A 195 -9.42 -7.65 -24.55
N GLU A 196 -9.61 -6.50 -25.21
CA GLU A 196 -8.49 -5.71 -25.75
C GLU A 196 -7.68 -5.08 -24.63
N ILE A 197 -8.34 -4.40 -23.68
CA ILE A 197 -7.70 -3.88 -22.48
C ILE A 197 -7.04 -5.01 -21.70
N TRP A 198 -7.69 -6.17 -21.59
CA TRP A 198 -7.10 -7.34 -20.94
C TRP A 198 -5.75 -7.72 -21.53
N THR A 199 -5.64 -7.80 -22.84
CA THR A 199 -4.38 -8.16 -23.54
C THR A 199 -3.26 -7.16 -23.18
N ARG A 200 -3.56 -5.88 -23.18
CA ARG A 200 -2.61 -4.83 -22.79
C ARG A 200 -2.23 -4.91 -21.30
N LEU A 201 -3.20 -5.19 -20.42
CA LEU A 201 -2.94 -5.35 -18.99
C LEU A 201 -2.01 -6.51 -18.70
N VAL A 202 -2.22 -7.68 -19.27
CA VAL A 202 -1.35 -8.85 -19.01
C VAL A 202 0.04 -8.69 -19.60
N GLY A 203 0.21 -7.92 -20.65
CA GLY A 203 1.51 -7.57 -21.23
C GLY A 203 2.37 -6.67 -20.34
N ARG A 204 1.74 -5.88 -19.44
CA ARG A 204 2.45 -4.91 -18.59
C ARG A 204 3.16 -5.50 -17.39
N VAL A 205 2.63 -6.58 -16.84
CA VAL A 205 3.14 -7.19 -15.61
C VAL A 205 3.31 -8.68 -15.81
N ARG A 206 4.53 -9.14 -15.75
CA ARG A 206 4.85 -10.57 -15.90
C ARG A 206 4.16 -11.36 -14.80
N GLY A 207 3.41 -12.38 -15.18
CA GLY A 207 2.62 -13.21 -14.26
C GLY A 207 1.21 -12.68 -13.97
N ALA A 208 0.80 -11.53 -14.53
CA ALA A 208 -0.55 -10.99 -14.33
C ALA A 208 -1.64 -11.97 -14.76
N ASN A 209 -1.47 -12.68 -15.88
CA ASN A 209 -2.41 -13.70 -16.33
C ASN A 209 -2.53 -14.86 -15.32
N PHE A 210 -1.42 -15.33 -14.79
CA PHE A 210 -1.41 -16.35 -13.72
C PHE A 210 -2.11 -15.82 -12.47
N GLY A 211 -1.77 -14.60 -12.04
CA GLY A 211 -2.39 -13.94 -10.91
C GLY A 211 -3.90 -13.76 -11.08
N ALA A 212 -4.37 -13.45 -12.27
CA ALA A 212 -5.79 -13.30 -12.56
C ALA A 212 -6.54 -14.64 -12.46
N ILE A 213 -5.97 -15.72 -12.99
CA ILE A 213 -6.60 -17.05 -12.99
C ILE A 213 -6.57 -17.66 -11.59
N TYR A 214 -5.43 -17.57 -10.90
CA TYR A 214 -5.17 -18.26 -9.64
C TYR A 214 -5.19 -17.35 -8.40
N GLY A 215 -5.57 -16.08 -8.53
CA GLY A 215 -5.51 -15.08 -7.47
C GLY A 215 -6.23 -15.45 -6.17
N ARG A 216 -7.29 -16.27 -6.26
CA ARG A 216 -8.06 -16.78 -5.11
C ARG A 216 -7.69 -18.20 -4.69
N THR A 217 -6.67 -18.79 -5.28
CA THR A 217 -6.27 -20.16 -5.03
C THR A 217 -5.09 -20.24 -4.06
N LYS A 218 -4.77 -21.46 -3.60
CA LYS A 218 -3.57 -21.72 -2.80
C LYS A 218 -2.28 -21.33 -3.54
N ALA A 219 -2.25 -21.40 -4.88
CA ALA A 219 -1.10 -21.07 -5.69
C ALA A 219 -0.64 -19.60 -5.55
N MET A 220 -1.55 -18.69 -5.20
CA MET A 220 -1.23 -17.27 -4.93
C MET A 220 -1.22 -16.93 -3.43
N GLY A 221 -1.15 -17.92 -2.56
CA GLY A 221 -1.09 -17.71 -1.11
C GLY A 221 -2.34 -17.07 -0.50
N TYR A 222 -3.47 -17.12 -1.19
CA TYR A 222 -4.71 -16.50 -0.72
C TYR A 222 -5.37 -17.24 0.43
N ARG A 223 -5.20 -18.57 0.48
CA ARG A 223 -5.71 -19.43 1.56
C ARG A 223 -4.57 -19.88 2.47
N SER A 224 -4.89 -20.63 3.53
CA SER A 224 -3.87 -21.21 4.40
C SER A 224 -2.82 -21.95 3.58
N ILE A 225 -1.57 -21.54 3.75
CA ILE A 225 -0.43 -22.19 3.11
C ILE A 225 -0.06 -23.38 3.95
N THR A 226 -0.06 -24.56 3.35
CA THR A 226 0.41 -25.80 3.99
C THR A 226 1.89 -25.95 3.70
N LEU A 227 2.68 -26.21 4.73
CA LEU A 227 4.10 -26.51 4.58
C LEU A 227 4.25 -27.84 3.82
N PRO A 228 5.07 -27.90 2.78
CA PRO A 228 5.36 -29.16 2.10
C PRO A 228 6.03 -30.17 3.03
N GLU A 229 5.74 -31.44 2.82
CA GLU A 229 6.34 -32.52 3.60
C GLU A 229 7.87 -32.51 3.52
N GLY A 230 8.53 -32.78 4.62
CA GLY A 230 10.00 -32.77 4.71
C GLY A 230 10.64 -31.38 4.86
N HIS A 231 9.84 -30.31 4.90
CA HIS A 231 10.34 -28.95 5.12
C HIS A 231 10.01 -28.39 6.50
N THR A 232 10.91 -27.54 7.04
CA THR A 232 10.59 -26.51 8.01
C THR A 232 10.24 -25.22 7.27
N TRP A 233 9.59 -24.26 7.92
CA TRP A 233 9.33 -22.94 7.29
C TRP A 233 10.63 -22.25 6.89
N GLN A 234 11.70 -22.42 7.67
CA GLN A 234 13.01 -21.90 7.33
C GLN A 234 13.58 -22.53 6.05
N SER A 235 13.60 -23.87 5.96
CA SER A 235 14.13 -24.57 4.80
C SER A 235 13.31 -24.27 3.54
N TYR A 236 11.99 -24.22 3.67
CA TYR A 236 11.10 -23.87 2.57
C TYR A 236 11.28 -22.42 2.11
N THR A 237 11.45 -21.48 3.05
CA THR A 237 11.75 -20.08 2.72
C THR A 237 13.05 -19.96 1.93
N LYS A 238 14.11 -20.68 2.34
CA LYS A 238 15.38 -20.70 1.61
C LYS A 238 15.22 -21.27 0.20
N PHE A 239 14.52 -22.38 0.07
CA PHE A 239 14.20 -22.97 -1.24
C PHE A 239 13.47 -21.97 -2.15
N LEU A 240 12.42 -21.33 -1.64
CA LEU A 240 11.67 -20.32 -2.41
C LEU A 240 12.55 -19.13 -2.83
N LEU A 241 13.43 -18.66 -1.96
CA LEU A 241 14.39 -17.60 -2.30
C LEU A 241 15.28 -17.96 -3.49
N ASP A 242 15.72 -19.20 -3.57
CA ASP A 242 16.61 -19.68 -4.64
C ASP A 242 15.88 -19.81 -5.98
N THR A 243 14.55 -19.93 -5.98
CA THR A 243 13.73 -19.94 -7.20
C THR A 243 13.46 -18.54 -7.76
N LEU A 244 13.70 -17.49 -7.00
CA LEU A 244 13.38 -16.12 -7.40
C LEU A 244 14.46 -15.50 -8.30
N PRO A 245 14.07 -14.57 -9.21
CA PRO A 245 15.02 -13.73 -9.91
C PRO A 245 15.94 -12.99 -8.93
N LYS A 246 17.22 -12.86 -9.27
CA LYS A 246 18.28 -12.34 -8.38
C LYS A 246 17.93 -11.00 -7.72
N ARG A 247 17.26 -10.11 -8.45
CA ARG A 247 16.81 -8.80 -7.94
C ARG A 247 15.82 -8.94 -6.79
N LEU A 248 14.84 -9.85 -6.90
CA LEU A 248 13.83 -10.10 -5.89
C LEU A 248 14.40 -10.88 -4.71
N GLN A 249 15.20 -11.91 -4.99
CA GLN A 249 15.94 -12.65 -3.97
C GLN A 249 16.70 -11.66 -3.07
N ASN A 250 17.51 -10.77 -3.66
CA ASN A 250 18.27 -9.76 -2.93
C ASN A 250 17.39 -8.82 -2.10
N ASN A 251 16.23 -8.43 -2.63
CA ASN A 251 15.27 -7.59 -1.90
C ASN A 251 14.75 -8.29 -0.64
N TYR A 252 14.28 -9.55 -0.77
CA TYR A 252 13.79 -10.31 0.38
C TYR A 252 14.89 -10.63 1.38
N VAL A 253 16.04 -11.13 0.94
CA VAL A 253 17.19 -11.45 1.80
C VAL A 253 17.61 -10.22 2.62
N LYS A 254 17.70 -9.05 2.00
CA LYS A 254 18.02 -7.81 2.69
C LYS A 254 16.99 -7.48 3.78
N LYS A 255 15.70 -7.59 3.48
CA LYS A 255 14.62 -7.32 4.42
C LYS A 255 14.59 -8.33 5.56
N PHE A 256 14.73 -9.61 5.26
CA PHE A 256 14.76 -10.67 6.27
C PHE A 256 15.93 -10.48 7.23
N LYS A 257 17.15 -10.25 6.71
CA LYS A 257 18.32 -9.93 7.53
C LYS A 257 18.08 -8.71 8.42
N THR A 258 17.50 -7.64 7.87
CA THR A 258 17.18 -6.42 8.65
C THR A 258 16.18 -6.72 9.76
N SER A 259 15.16 -7.54 9.51
CA SER A 259 14.18 -7.93 10.53
C SER A 259 14.82 -8.79 11.63
N ILE A 260 15.58 -9.81 11.24
CA ILE A 260 16.28 -10.68 12.17
C ILE A 260 17.20 -9.85 13.07
N GLN A 261 18.05 -9.01 12.47
CA GLN A 261 18.94 -8.13 13.20
C GLN A 261 18.19 -7.19 14.16
N PHE A 262 17.08 -6.61 13.71
CA PHE A 262 16.25 -5.75 14.54
C PHE A 262 15.75 -6.48 15.80
N TRP A 263 15.26 -7.71 15.65
CA TRP A 263 14.71 -8.47 16.76
C TRP A 263 15.77 -9.03 17.71
N HIS A 264 17.02 -9.19 17.28
CA HIS A 264 18.13 -9.55 18.15
C HIS A 264 18.78 -8.35 18.85
N GLU A 265 18.86 -7.20 18.18
CA GLU A 265 19.63 -6.06 18.72
C GLU A 265 18.74 -4.97 19.32
N THR A 266 17.64 -4.64 18.65
CA THR A 266 16.78 -3.51 19.04
C THR A 266 15.54 -3.98 19.77
N GLY A 267 14.89 -4.99 19.25
CA GLY A 267 13.64 -5.54 19.74
C GLY A 267 12.39 -4.74 19.38
N GLY A 268 11.25 -5.40 19.45
CA GLY A 268 9.92 -4.84 19.22
C GLY A 268 9.13 -4.64 20.52
N GLY A 269 8.14 -3.74 20.48
CA GLY A 269 7.23 -3.54 21.62
C GLY A 269 6.13 -4.58 21.63
N LEU A 270 6.07 -5.43 22.64
CA LEU A 270 5.05 -6.45 22.86
C LEU A 270 4.21 -6.14 24.09
N SER A 271 2.95 -6.59 24.09
CA SER A 271 2.10 -6.53 25.29
C SER A 271 2.58 -7.55 26.33
N GLU A 272 2.28 -7.31 27.59
CA GLU A 272 2.67 -8.21 28.69
C GLU A 272 2.02 -9.61 28.55
N GLU A 273 0.86 -9.68 27.93
CA GLU A 273 0.19 -10.94 27.62
C GLU A 273 1.02 -11.78 26.63
N VAL A 274 1.46 -11.16 25.54
CA VAL A 274 2.29 -11.82 24.52
C VAL A 274 3.66 -12.21 25.09
N ILE A 275 4.23 -11.38 25.95
CA ILE A 275 5.52 -11.68 26.58
C ILE A 275 5.40 -12.91 27.48
N ARG A 276 4.36 -13.01 28.28
CA ARG A 276 4.08 -14.20 29.11
C ARG A 276 3.88 -15.44 28.27
N GLU A 277 3.09 -15.37 27.21
CA GLU A 277 2.91 -16.51 26.28
C GLU A 277 4.25 -16.97 25.68
N LEU A 278 5.15 -16.04 25.32
CA LEU A 278 6.48 -16.39 24.81
C LEU A 278 7.35 -17.08 25.88
N GLU A 279 7.34 -16.56 27.11
CA GLU A 279 8.08 -17.13 28.24
C GLU A 279 7.55 -18.54 28.61
N GLU A 280 6.23 -18.73 28.65
CA GLU A 280 5.55 -20.02 28.91
C GLU A 280 5.88 -21.09 27.86
N HIS A 281 6.01 -20.69 26.59
CA HIS A 281 6.37 -21.59 25.49
C HIS A 281 7.89 -21.78 25.34
N GLY A 282 8.69 -21.23 26.28
CA GLY A 282 10.15 -21.44 26.34
C GLY A 282 10.95 -20.66 25.33
N TYR A 283 10.39 -19.60 24.72
CA TYR A 283 11.18 -18.73 23.85
C TYR A 283 12.23 -17.96 24.63
N GLN A 284 13.47 -17.99 24.15
CA GLN A 284 14.56 -17.24 24.77
C GLN A 284 14.45 -15.77 24.41
N ILE A 285 13.85 -15.01 25.29
CA ILE A 285 13.64 -13.57 25.12
C ILE A 285 14.19 -12.78 26.31
N GLN A 286 14.50 -11.51 26.07
CA GLN A 286 14.93 -10.57 27.09
C GLN A 286 14.16 -9.26 26.97
N ARG A 287 13.69 -8.74 28.11
CA ARG A 287 13.08 -7.40 28.20
C ARG A 287 14.18 -6.35 28.17
N ASN A 288 14.04 -5.38 27.27
CA ASN A 288 15.05 -4.33 27.05
C ASN A 288 14.41 -2.93 27.10
N GLY A 289 13.78 -2.61 28.22
CA GLY A 289 13.14 -1.33 28.48
C GLY A 289 11.83 -1.12 27.72
N VAL A 290 11.47 0.13 27.48
CA VAL A 290 10.21 0.54 26.85
C VAL A 290 10.40 0.80 25.36
N SER A 291 9.43 0.40 24.55
CA SER A 291 9.47 0.64 23.10
C SER A 291 9.12 2.09 22.76
N ASN A 292 9.99 2.75 22.02
CA ASN A 292 9.73 4.07 21.45
C ASN A 292 8.88 4.02 20.16
N TYR A 293 8.56 2.82 19.67
CA TYR A 293 7.83 2.59 18.43
C TYR A 293 6.33 2.33 18.64
N THR A 294 5.92 2.13 19.89
CA THR A 294 4.52 1.90 20.27
C THR A 294 3.97 3.06 21.08
N LEU A 295 2.73 3.44 20.81
CA LEU A 295 2.05 4.53 21.51
C LEU A 295 1.76 4.20 22.98
N ASP A 296 1.58 2.92 23.28
CA ASP A 296 1.17 2.38 24.58
C ASP A 296 2.36 2.08 25.48
N LYS A 297 3.57 2.54 25.11
CA LYS A 297 4.81 2.29 25.88
C LYS A 297 5.00 0.80 26.24
N LYS A 298 4.68 -0.10 25.30
CA LYS A 298 4.87 -1.55 25.46
C LYS A 298 6.30 -1.90 25.80
N SER A 299 6.49 -2.99 26.52
CA SER A 299 7.82 -3.52 26.83
C SER A 299 8.55 -3.92 25.56
N ARG A 300 9.79 -3.47 25.41
CA ARG A 300 10.64 -3.84 24.28
C ARG A 300 11.29 -5.20 24.57
N VAL A 301 11.17 -6.11 23.62
CA VAL A 301 11.65 -7.49 23.75
C VAL A 301 12.62 -7.82 22.62
N VAL A 302 13.75 -8.42 22.97
CA VAL A 302 14.73 -8.99 22.03
C VAL A 302 14.73 -10.51 22.16
N PHE A 303 14.99 -11.20 21.04
CA PHE A 303 15.19 -12.63 21.01
C PHE A 303 16.68 -12.94 21.21
N LEU A 304 16.99 -13.78 22.20
CA LEU A 304 18.36 -14.23 22.47
C LEU A 304 18.71 -15.48 21.63
N GLY A 305 17.71 -16.31 21.36
CA GLY A 305 17.80 -17.48 20.51
C GLY A 305 17.49 -17.21 19.03
N PRO A 306 17.53 -18.22 18.19
CA PRO A 306 17.18 -18.07 16.77
C PRO A 306 15.72 -17.63 16.60
N ILE A 307 15.43 -16.91 15.50
CA ILE A 307 14.06 -16.57 15.14
C ILE A 307 13.24 -17.86 14.97
N PRO A 308 12.07 -17.97 15.61
CA PRO A 308 11.24 -19.17 15.57
C PRO A 308 10.82 -19.56 14.15
N ASP A 309 10.68 -20.86 13.92
CA ASP A 309 10.20 -21.39 12.63
C ASP A 309 8.74 -20.95 12.38
N HIS A 310 7.89 -21.04 13.39
CA HIS A 310 6.52 -20.51 13.42
C HIS A 310 6.19 -20.05 14.84
N THR A 311 5.05 -19.39 15.00
CA THR A 311 4.52 -18.89 16.29
C THR A 311 3.03 -19.20 16.40
N ASP A 312 2.60 -20.35 15.87
CA ASP A 312 1.19 -20.76 15.85
C ASP A 312 0.67 -21.13 17.24
N ASP A 313 1.56 -21.37 18.16
CA ASP A 313 1.36 -21.62 19.58
C ASP A 313 1.03 -20.33 20.38
N ILE A 314 1.30 -19.17 19.80
CA ILE A 314 1.03 -17.86 20.41
C ILE A 314 -0.27 -17.27 19.84
N LYS A 315 -1.19 -16.87 20.71
CA LYS A 315 -2.51 -16.30 20.30
C LYS A 315 -2.37 -14.97 19.54
N SER A 316 -1.41 -14.16 19.90
CA SER A 316 -1.17 -12.84 19.29
C SER A 316 0.10 -12.82 18.46
N THR A 317 0.04 -13.37 17.25
CA THR A 317 1.20 -13.56 16.38
C THR A 317 1.59 -12.36 15.49
N LYS A 318 0.80 -11.28 15.48
CA LYS A 318 0.94 -10.20 14.47
C LYS A 318 2.29 -9.47 14.50
N ASP A 319 2.90 -9.38 15.66
CA ASP A 319 4.10 -8.56 15.85
C ASP A 319 5.36 -9.39 16.08
N ILE A 320 5.25 -10.71 16.10
CA ILE A 320 6.35 -11.63 16.38
C ILE A 320 7.01 -12.08 15.07
N PRO A 321 8.36 -12.06 14.97
CA PRO A 321 9.05 -12.55 13.78
C PRO A 321 8.98 -14.08 13.72
N SER A 322 8.84 -14.64 12.51
CA SER A 322 8.99 -16.08 12.27
C SER A 322 9.34 -16.37 10.81
N TRP A 323 9.94 -17.53 10.56
CA TRP A 323 10.22 -18.00 9.20
C TRP A 323 8.94 -18.23 8.40
N LYS A 324 7.86 -18.66 9.04
CA LYS A 324 6.54 -18.77 8.44
C LYS A 324 6.07 -17.44 7.86
N ARG A 325 6.25 -16.33 8.58
CA ARG A 325 5.89 -14.99 8.09
C ARG A 325 6.77 -14.54 6.92
N MET A 326 8.06 -14.88 6.95
CA MET A 326 9.00 -14.64 5.83
C MET A 326 8.58 -15.41 4.59
N CYS A 327 8.24 -16.69 4.75
CA CYS A 327 7.69 -17.52 3.69
C CYS A 327 6.42 -16.91 3.07
N TYR A 328 5.50 -16.42 3.91
CA TYR A 328 4.27 -15.78 3.45
C TYR A 328 4.54 -14.50 2.66
N CYS A 329 5.56 -13.72 3.00
CA CYS A 329 5.95 -12.55 2.19
C CYS A 329 6.28 -12.97 0.75
N ILE A 330 7.02 -14.06 0.56
CA ILE A 330 7.39 -14.56 -0.77
C ILE A 330 6.15 -15.07 -1.51
N LEU A 331 5.41 -15.99 -0.90
CA LEU A 331 4.27 -16.65 -1.55
C LEU A 331 3.11 -15.71 -1.88
N LYS A 332 2.98 -14.61 -1.13
CA LYS A 332 1.97 -13.57 -1.37
C LYS A 332 2.47 -12.39 -2.21
N ASN A 333 3.69 -12.48 -2.76
CA ASN A 333 4.33 -11.38 -3.49
C ASN A 333 4.36 -10.06 -2.68
N ASP A 334 4.49 -10.16 -1.36
CA ASP A 334 4.64 -9.00 -0.49
C ASP A 334 6.09 -8.49 -0.54
N HIS A 335 6.46 -7.84 -1.62
CA HIS A 335 7.82 -7.33 -1.87
C HIS A 335 8.27 -6.28 -0.84
N THR A 336 7.34 -5.73 -0.09
CA THR A 336 7.60 -4.75 0.97
C THR A 336 7.72 -5.37 2.34
N CYS A 337 7.39 -6.66 2.48
CA CYS A 337 7.37 -7.42 3.73
C CYS A 337 6.50 -6.79 4.82
N ARG A 338 5.32 -6.30 4.46
CA ARG A 338 4.33 -5.77 5.42
C ARG A 338 3.87 -6.83 6.40
N PHE A 339 3.81 -8.09 5.99
CA PHE A 339 3.54 -9.23 6.87
C PHE A 339 4.53 -9.35 8.04
N MET A 340 5.69 -8.72 7.93
CA MET A 340 6.72 -8.70 8.96
C MET A 340 6.78 -7.36 9.72
N GLY A 341 5.77 -6.53 9.60
CA GLY A 341 5.72 -5.23 10.26
C GLY A 341 6.61 -4.15 9.64
N PHE A 342 7.18 -4.37 8.44
CA PHE A 342 7.90 -3.32 7.74
C PHE A 342 6.95 -2.21 7.29
N GLY A 343 6.96 -1.09 8.01
CA GLY A 343 6.15 0.08 7.69
C GLY A 343 6.81 1.02 6.69
N LEU A 344 8.11 1.32 6.88
CA LEU A 344 8.87 2.29 6.11
C LEU A 344 10.17 1.70 5.58
N THR A 345 10.57 2.09 4.37
CA THR A 345 11.91 1.79 3.86
C THR A 345 12.97 2.60 4.61
N ARG A 346 14.25 2.17 4.60
CA ARG A 346 15.35 2.95 5.20
C ARG A 346 15.44 4.39 4.65
N GLN A 347 15.12 4.61 3.39
CA GLN A 347 15.09 5.95 2.82
C GLN A 347 13.91 6.77 3.37
N GLU A 348 12.75 6.15 3.48
CA GLU A 348 11.57 6.76 4.10
C GLU A 348 11.83 7.03 5.59
N GLN A 349 12.46 6.09 6.30
CA GLN A 349 12.85 6.27 7.70
C GLN A 349 13.88 7.39 7.87
N LYS A 350 14.94 7.43 7.05
CA LYS A 350 15.91 8.55 7.05
C LYS A 350 15.24 9.90 6.79
N ARG A 351 14.25 9.95 5.88
CA ARG A 351 13.46 11.17 5.64
C ARG A 351 12.63 11.56 6.86
N VAL A 352 11.99 10.59 7.50
CA VAL A 352 11.24 10.80 8.74
C VAL A 352 12.16 11.26 9.86
N ASP A 353 13.34 10.67 10.00
CA ASP A 353 14.31 11.01 11.02
C ASP A 353 14.94 12.38 10.77
N LEU A 354 15.26 12.72 9.53
CA LEU A 354 15.67 14.07 9.13
C LEU A 354 14.57 15.10 9.43
N PHE A 355 13.35 14.75 9.14
CA PHE A 355 12.18 15.58 9.43
C PHE A 355 12.00 15.76 10.94
N LYS A 356 12.07 14.67 11.72
CA LYS A 356 12.02 14.73 13.18
C LYS A 356 13.15 15.56 13.77
N ARG A 357 14.39 15.42 13.27
CA ARG A 357 15.54 16.23 13.72
C ARG A 357 15.34 17.71 13.42
N LYS A 358 14.88 18.04 12.21
CA LYS A 358 14.67 19.43 11.77
C LYS A 358 13.57 20.14 12.57
N TYR A 359 12.61 19.40 13.10
CA TYR A 359 11.46 19.96 13.83
C TYR A 359 11.41 19.55 15.31
N ARG A 360 12.51 19.02 15.85
CA ARG A 360 12.62 18.59 17.26
C ARG A 360 12.33 19.73 18.24
N GLY A 361 12.75 20.96 17.91
CA GLY A 361 12.46 22.16 18.72
C GLY A 361 10.98 22.54 18.75
N ILE A 362 10.21 22.19 17.70
CA ILE A 362 8.77 22.51 17.63
C ILE A 362 7.92 21.41 18.28
N ILE A 363 8.47 20.20 18.44
CA ILE A 363 7.74 19.04 18.97
C ILE A 363 7.90 18.92 20.49
N ASN A 364 8.98 19.46 21.06
CA ASN A 364 9.29 19.36 22.49
C ASN A 364 8.86 20.56 23.32
N ASP A 365 8.32 21.62 22.70
CA ASP A 365 7.79 22.81 23.38
C ASP A 365 6.29 22.71 23.70
N LYS A 366 5.79 21.50 24.02
CA LYS A 366 4.47 21.30 24.64
C LYS A 366 4.50 20.16 25.64
#